data_f015a1d8897a091383d8f589d12dd4a8
#
_entry.id   f015a1d8897a091383d8f589d12dd4a8
#
_cell.length_a   1.000
_cell.length_b   1.000
_cell.length_c   1.000
_cell.angle_alpha   90.00
_cell.angle_beta   90.00
_cell.angle_gamma   90.00
#
_symmetry.space_group_name_H-M   'P 1'
#
loop_
_entity.id
_entity.type
_entity.pdbx_description
1 polymer ?
#
loop_
_entity_poly.entity_id
_entity_poly.type
_entity_poly.pdbx_seq_one_letter_code
_entity_poly.pdbx_strand_id
1 'polypeptide(L)'
;MVSNIIEGVGPDAPMVTNDQGGKQSQTLYRFDLVDPVAMFKMCRVLQKGAEKYGEDNWRKIPVRDHLNHLLIHVYAYLAGDTQDDHLAHALCRAMMAVALEKKGS
;
A
#
# COMPACT_ATOMS: atom_id res chain seq x y z
N MET A 1 19.76 -11.37 17.19
CA MET A 1 18.38 -11.06 17.57
C MET A 1 17.54 -10.74 16.33
N VAL A 2 16.40 -11.35 16.24
CA VAL A 2 15.48 -11.10 15.12
C VAL A 2 14.37 -10.18 15.64
N SER A 3 14.17 -9.06 14.98
CA SER A 3 13.03 -8.20 15.29
C SER A 3 11.94 -8.44 14.26
N ASN A 4 10.71 -8.52 14.74
CA ASN A 4 9.57 -8.67 13.86
C ASN A 4 9.25 -7.32 13.23
N ILE A 5 9.27 -7.26 11.92
CA ILE A 5 8.89 -6.06 11.20
C ILE A 5 7.38 -5.80 11.36
N ILE A 6 6.62 -6.88 11.41
CA ILE A 6 5.16 -6.81 11.52
C ILE A 6 4.76 -7.39 12.87
N GLU A 7 4.23 -6.54 13.74
CA GLU A 7 3.78 -6.94 15.08
C GLU A 7 2.60 -7.90 14.97
N GLY A 8 2.60 -8.93 15.82
CA GLY A 8 1.51 -9.89 15.90
C GLY A 8 1.48 -10.93 14.79
N VAL A 9 2.49 -10.95 13.96
CA VAL A 9 2.65 -11.97 12.91
C VAL A 9 3.87 -12.83 13.25
N GLY A 10 3.68 -14.14 13.31
CA GLY A 10 4.77 -15.04 13.58
C GLY A 10 4.39 -16.10 14.60
N PRO A 11 5.36 -16.93 15.03
CA PRO A 11 5.06 -18.07 15.90
C PRO A 11 4.54 -17.71 17.28
N ASP A 12 4.75 -16.48 17.72
CA ASP A 12 4.29 -16.03 19.04
C ASP A 12 2.93 -15.36 19.02
N ALA A 13 2.27 -15.33 17.88
CA ALA A 13 0.92 -14.76 17.79
C ALA A 13 -0.04 -15.55 18.68
N PRO A 14 -0.92 -14.87 19.45
CA PRO A 14 -1.88 -15.58 20.30
C PRO A 14 -2.81 -16.46 19.46
N MET A 15 -3.17 -17.62 20.03
CA MET A 15 -4.11 -18.53 19.38
C MET A 15 -5.53 -18.15 19.81
N VAL A 16 -6.44 -18.21 18.85
CA VAL A 16 -7.88 -17.98 19.12
C VAL A 16 -8.68 -19.18 18.63
N THR A 17 -9.84 -19.38 19.22
CA THR A 17 -10.75 -20.47 18.87
C THR A 17 -12.09 -19.86 18.48
N ASN A 18 -12.63 -20.27 17.34
CA ASN A 18 -13.92 -19.80 16.88
C ASN A 18 -15.07 -20.63 17.47
N ASP A 19 -16.31 -20.29 17.10
CA ASP A 19 -17.53 -20.91 17.65
C ASP A 19 -17.66 -22.39 17.33
N GLN A 20 -16.97 -22.86 16.30
CA GLN A 20 -17.02 -24.26 15.89
C GLN A 20 -15.82 -25.06 16.36
N GLY A 21 -15.00 -24.47 17.22
CA GLY A 21 -13.81 -25.13 17.73
C GLY A 21 -12.59 -25.03 16.85
N GLY A 22 -12.66 -24.28 15.76
CA GLY A 22 -11.51 -24.07 14.89
C GLY A 22 -10.48 -23.18 15.55
N LYS A 23 -9.22 -23.58 15.50
CA LYS A 23 -8.11 -22.87 16.15
C LYS A 23 -7.19 -22.28 15.12
N GLN A 24 -6.76 -21.06 15.36
CA GLN A 24 -5.81 -20.38 14.49
C GLN A 24 -5.13 -19.25 15.25
N SER A 25 -4.08 -18.72 14.67
CA SER A 25 -3.45 -17.51 15.20
C SER A 25 -4.40 -16.34 15.08
N GLN A 26 -4.40 -15.48 16.10
CA GLN A 26 -5.16 -14.24 16.04
C GLN A 26 -4.65 -13.38 14.91
N THR A 27 -5.56 -12.77 14.16
CA THR A 27 -5.19 -11.85 13.08
C THR A 27 -5.49 -10.42 13.53
N LEU A 28 -4.45 -9.58 13.51
CA LEU A 28 -4.59 -8.17 13.83
C LEU A 28 -4.84 -7.32 12.58
N TYR A 29 -4.52 -7.88 11.41
CA TYR A 29 -4.56 -7.15 10.16
C TYR A 29 -5.69 -7.71 9.29
N ARG A 30 -6.63 -6.85 9.00
CA ARG A 30 -7.84 -7.22 8.27
C ARG A 30 -7.71 -6.84 6.80
N PHE A 31 -6.84 -7.55 6.07
CA PHE A 31 -6.69 -7.34 4.63
C PHE A 31 -7.98 -7.62 3.87
N ASP A 32 -8.85 -8.44 4.45
CA ASP A 32 -10.15 -8.74 3.86
C ASP A 32 -11.08 -7.53 3.81
N LEU A 33 -10.79 -6.47 4.56
CA LEU A 33 -11.57 -5.22 4.52
C LEU A 33 -11.14 -4.30 3.37
N VAL A 34 -10.01 -4.59 2.73
CA VAL A 34 -9.52 -3.78 1.63
C VAL A 34 -10.32 -4.10 0.36
N ASP A 35 -10.73 -3.05 -0.35
CA ASP A 35 -11.46 -3.27 -1.60
C ASP A 35 -10.54 -3.89 -2.65
N PRO A 36 -10.89 -5.08 -3.18
CA PRO A 36 -10.00 -5.75 -4.12
C PRO A 36 -9.85 -5.02 -5.45
N VAL A 37 -10.90 -4.37 -5.95
CA VAL A 37 -10.82 -3.64 -7.21
C VAL A 37 -9.83 -2.48 -7.09
N ALA A 38 -9.88 -1.74 -5.98
CA ALA A 38 -8.93 -0.66 -5.74
C ALA A 38 -7.49 -1.18 -5.74
N MET A 39 -7.26 -2.34 -5.14
CA MET A 39 -5.93 -2.95 -5.11
C MET A 39 -5.45 -3.37 -6.49
N PHE A 40 -6.33 -3.97 -7.30
CA PHE A 40 -5.98 -4.32 -8.68
C PHE A 40 -5.59 -3.07 -9.48
N LYS A 41 -6.34 -1.98 -9.31
CA LYS A 41 -6.03 -0.73 -10.01
C LYS A 41 -4.66 -0.17 -9.59
N MET A 42 -4.37 -0.18 -8.31
CA MET A 42 -3.06 0.27 -7.82
C MET A 42 -1.94 -0.59 -8.37
N CYS A 43 -2.10 -1.91 -8.34
CA CYS A 43 -1.09 -2.83 -8.84
C CYS A 43 -0.86 -2.68 -10.34
N ARG A 44 -1.90 -2.33 -11.10
CA ARG A 44 -1.76 -2.04 -12.52
C ARG A 44 -0.88 -0.81 -12.77
N VAL A 45 -1.03 0.21 -11.95
CA VAL A 45 -0.17 1.39 -12.01
C VAL A 45 1.28 1.00 -11.72
N LEU A 46 1.50 0.19 -10.70
CA LEU A 46 2.84 -0.32 -10.35
C LEU A 46 3.46 -1.10 -11.51
N GLN A 47 2.67 -1.98 -12.14
CA GLN A 47 3.15 -2.79 -13.25
C GLN A 47 3.60 -1.92 -14.42
N LYS A 48 2.78 -0.95 -14.79
CA LYS A 48 3.11 -0.03 -15.90
C LYS A 48 4.33 0.80 -15.57
N GLY A 49 4.46 1.25 -14.33
CA GLY A 49 5.63 1.99 -13.89
C GLY A 49 6.89 1.14 -13.94
N ALA A 50 6.80 -0.13 -13.54
CA ALA A 50 7.93 -1.05 -13.61
C ALA A 50 8.39 -1.27 -15.05
N GLU A 51 7.45 -1.40 -15.99
CA GLU A 51 7.77 -1.55 -17.40
C GLU A 51 8.46 -0.32 -17.97
N LYS A 52 8.04 0.87 -17.52
CA LYS A 52 8.53 2.13 -18.04
C LYS A 52 9.85 2.57 -17.41
N TYR A 53 9.99 2.42 -16.10
CA TYR A 53 11.11 2.97 -15.34
C TYR A 53 12.00 1.92 -14.68
N GLY A 54 11.57 0.66 -14.66
CA GLY A 54 12.27 -0.41 -13.95
C GLY A 54 11.63 -0.71 -12.60
N GLU A 55 11.74 -1.97 -12.21
CA GLU A 55 11.24 -2.41 -10.88
C GLU A 55 11.96 -1.65 -9.78
N ASP A 56 11.22 -1.28 -8.76
CA ASP A 56 11.76 -0.57 -7.59
C ASP A 56 12.36 0.80 -7.88
N ASN A 57 12.17 1.35 -9.08
CA ASN A 57 12.63 2.70 -9.37
C ASN A 57 12.06 3.72 -8.39
N TRP A 58 10.80 3.54 -7.98
CA TRP A 58 10.14 4.47 -7.07
C TRP A 58 10.82 4.57 -5.69
N ARG A 59 11.61 3.56 -5.32
CA ARG A 59 12.33 3.60 -4.04
C ARG A 59 13.46 4.62 -4.04
N LYS A 60 13.86 5.10 -5.21
CA LYS A 60 14.89 6.13 -5.37
C LYS A 60 14.32 7.54 -5.39
N ILE A 61 13.01 7.67 -5.36
CA ILE A 61 12.33 8.96 -5.45
C ILE A 61 12.01 9.44 -4.03
N PRO A 62 12.36 10.68 -3.68
CA PRO A 62 12.07 11.20 -2.34
C PRO A 62 10.58 11.22 -2.02
N VAL A 63 10.25 11.06 -0.75
CA VAL A 63 8.86 11.10 -0.28
C VAL A 63 8.15 12.35 -0.75
N ARG A 64 8.83 13.50 -0.67
CA ARG A 64 8.24 14.77 -1.08
C ARG A 64 7.75 14.76 -2.52
N ASP A 65 8.51 14.13 -3.41
CA ASP A 65 8.14 14.06 -4.82
C ASP A 65 6.93 13.12 -5.02
N HIS A 66 6.88 12.03 -4.28
CA HIS A 66 5.70 11.16 -4.30
C HIS A 66 4.46 11.93 -3.83
N LEU A 67 4.58 12.73 -2.78
CA LEU A 67 3.47 13.52 -2.28
C LEU A 67 3.01 14.57 -3.28
N ASN A 68 3.96 15.20 -3.98
CA ASN A 68 3.58 16.18 -5.00
C ASN A 68 2.81 15.52 -6.15
N HIS A 69 3.28 14.36 -6.61
CA HIS A 69 2.56 13.61 -7.65
C HIS A 69 1.19 13.13 -7.18
N LEU A 70 1.09 12.72 -5.92
CA LEU A 70 -0.18 12.36 -5.33
C LEU A 70 -1.16 13.53 -5.42
N LEU A 71 -0.73 14.71 -5.01
CA LEU A 71 -1.57 15.91 -5.04
C LEU A 71 -1.95 16.31 -6.46
N ILE A 72 -1.02 16.18 -7.40
CA ILE A 72 -1.31 16.46 -8.81
C ILE A 72 -2.47 15.57 -9.30
N HIS A 73 -2.43 14.28 -8.99
CA HIS A 73 -3.50 13.37 -9.42
C HIS A 73 -4.82 13.65 -8.71
N VAL A 74 -4.78 14.00 -7.43
CA VAL A 74 -6.01 14.36 -6.70
C VAL A 74 -6.63 15.62 -7.31
N TYR A 75 -5.83 16.64 -7.56
CA TYR A 75 -6.35 17.89 -8.15
C TYR A 75 -6.81 17.70 -9.59
N ALA A 76 -6.13 16.87 -10.37
CA ALA A 76 -6.57 16.55 -11.73
C ALA A 76 -7.95 15.86 -11.70
N TYR A 77 -8.14 14.94 -10.77
CA TYR A 77 -9.43 14.29 -10.59
C TYR A 77 -10.52 15.29 -10.22
N LEU A 78 -10.23 16.19 -9.27
CA LEU A 78 -11.18 17.22 -8.84
C LEU A 78 -11.50 18.21 -9.95
N ALA A 79 -10.57 18.44 -10.84
CA ALA A 79 -10.78 19.30 -12.01
C ALA A 79 -11.59 18.63 -13.11
N GLY A 80 -11.91 17.35 -12.97
CA GLY A 80 -12.71 16.61 -13.95
C GLY A 80 -11.91 15.98 -15.08
N ASP A 81 -10.59 15.91 -14.96
CA ASP A 81 -9.77 15.25 -15.97
C ASP A 81 -9.97 13.75 -15.93
N THR A 82 -10.19 13.13 -17.09
CA THR A 82 -10.44 11.69 -17.20
C THR A 82 -9.42 10.97 -18.08
N GLN A 83 -8.30 11.62 -18.40
CA GLN A 83 -7.32 11.04 -19.32
C GLN A 83 -6.47 9.96 -18.66
N ASP A 84 -6.52 9.87 -17.33
CA ASP A 84 -5.77 8.87 -16.59
C ASP A 84 -6.59 8.42 -15.38
N ASP A 85 -6.21 7.29 -14.82
CA ASP A 85 -6.83 6.80 -13.58
C ASP A 85 -6.15 7.52 -12.40
N HIS A 86 -6.54 8.78 -12.19
CA HIS A 86 -5.89 9.65 -11.22
C HIS A 86 -5.94 9.13 -9.79
N LEU A 87 -7.08 8.57 -9.37
CA LEU A 87 -7.18 8.07 -7.99
C LEU A 87 -6.31 6.84 -7.77
N ALA A 88 -6.19 5.97 -8.76
CA ALA A 88 -5.29 4.82 -8.66
C ALA A 88 -3.84 5.26 -8.58
N HIS A 89 -3.45 6.27 -9.35
CA HIS A 89 -2.11 6.86 -9.27
C HIS A 89 -1.87 7.51 -7.92
N ALA A 90 -2.84 8.24 -7.39
CA ALA A 90 -2.73 8.86 -6.08
C ALA A 90 -2.56 7.80 -4.98
N LEU A 91 -3.35 6.74 -5.03
CA LEU A 91 -3.23 5.63 -4.08
C LEU A 91 -1.84 5.00 -4.14
N CYS A 92 -1.34 4.77 -5.34
CA CYS A 92 -0.02 4.21 -5.55
C CYS A 92 1.07 5.08 -4.95
N ARG A 93 1.00 6.39 -5.17
CA ARG A 93 1.98 7.33 -4.61
C ARG A 93 1.90 7.40 -3.08
N ALA A 94 0.69 7.32 -2.53
CA ALA A 94 0.54 7.29 -1.07
C ALA A 94 1.22 6.04 -0.49
N MET A 95 1.03 4.89 -1.11
CA MET A 95 1.67 3.64 -0.70
C MET A 95 3.19 3.78 -0.72
N MET A 96 3.73 4.35 -1.82
CA MET A 96 5.17 4.56 -1.96
C MET A 96 5.71 5.50 -0.88
N ALA A 97 4.99 6.58 -0.60
CA ALA A 97 5.40 7.53 0.45
C ALA A 97 5.42 6.85 1.83
N VAL A 98 4.40 6.07 2.14
CA VAL A 98 4.34 5.33 3.41
C VAL A 98 5.51 4.37 3.52
N ALA A 99 5.83 3.67 2.42
CA ALA A 99 6.93 2.70 2.42
C ALA A 99 8.29 3.37 2.64
N LEU A 100 8.45 4.61 2.22
CA LEU A 100 9.73 5.33 2.26
C LEU A 100 9.86 6.30 3.43
N GLU A 101 8.79 6.57 4.16
CA GLU A 101 8.87 7.53 5.26
C GLU A 101 9.84 7.04 6.33
N LYS A 102 10.53 7.99 6.94
CA LYS A 102 11.46 7.66 8.02
C LYS A 102 10.69 7.57 9.33
N LYS A 103 10.79 6.43 9.97
CA LYS A 103 10.13 6.23 11.26
C LYS A 103 10.91 6.97 12.35
N GLY A 104 10.18 7.59 13.26
CA GLY A 104 10.78 8.26 14.39
C GLY A 104 11.42 9.60 14.07
N SER A 105 11.17 10.12 12.89
CA SER A 105 11.67 11.45 12.52
C SER A 105 10.71 12.53 12.91
#